data_bdea96f5c3bb65591bfc849c06a67a0e
#
_entry.id   bdea96f5c3bb65591bfc849c06a67a0e
#
_cell.length_a   1.000
_cell.length_b   1.000
_cell.length_c   1.000
_cell.angle_alpha   90.00
_cell.angle_beta   90.00
_cell.angle_gamma   90.00
#
_symmetry.space_group_name_H-M   'P 1'
#
loop_
_entity.id
_entity.type
_entity.pdbx_description
1 polymer ?
#
loop_
_entity_poly.entity_id
_entity_poly.type
_entity_poly.pdbx_seq_one_letter_code
_entity_poly.pdbx_strand_id
1 'polypeptide(L)'
;MASIQLSDVSFGYGEHVLFSGLSIEFARGKVTSIIGPNGCGKSSLLKLVSGICKPWEGTVRVLGHDVAALSSKGRARLLSLLAQEHAAPPMSVRQLVTCGRYPHHGMLAAMDAADYEAVERALAACGLSNLAERPAAELSGGQRQRAFIAMVLAQDTPVVLFDEPTSFLDVSACYDVMELMRSLKEEHGKTVVAVIHDIDLALRYSDEVCVMRDGKLLAQGTPQEAEVLAAVEDAFDVRVELLHGELGNSYALWRR
;
A
#
# COMPACT_ATOMS: atom_id res chain seq x y z
N MET A 1 11.91 15.35 1.50
CA MET A 1 11.52 15.15 2.90
C MET A 1 10.77 13.83 3.00
N ALA A 2 11.11 12.99 3.97
CA ALA A 2 10.45 11.71 4.17
C ALA A 2 9.02 11.90 4.70
N SER A 3 8.09 11.09 4.20
CA SER A 3 6.70 11.02 4.65
C SER A 3 6.52 10.00 5.77
N ILE A 4 7.31 8.92 5.72
CA ILE A 4 7.33 7.84 6.70
C ILE A 4 8.79 7.59 7.08
N GLN A 5 9.08 7.42 8.36
CA GLN A 5 10.41 7.12 8.88
C GLN A 5 10.32 6.02 9.94
N LEU A 6 11.12 5.00 9.77
CA LEU A 6 11.42 4.02 10.81
C LEU A 6 12.88 4.22 11.21
N SER A 7 13.16 4.29 12.51
CA SER A 7 14.50 4.50 13.05
C SER A 7 14.80 3.42 14.09
N ASP A 8 15.80 2.58 13.81
CA ASP A 8 16.31 1.51 14.65
C ASP A 8 15.21 0.57 15.19
N VAL A 9 14.25 0.22 14.33
CA VAL A 9 13.07 -0.56 14.69
C VAL A 9 13.43 -2.03 14.85
N SER A 10 13.17 -2.58 16.05
CA SER A 10 13.19 -4.01 16.35
C SER A 10 11.76 -4.50 16.60
N PHE A 11 11.38 -5.62 15.99
CA PHE A 11 10.04 -6.19 16.07
C PHE A 11 10.02 -7.67 15.73
N GLY A 12 9.05 -8.38 16.27
CA GLY A 12 8.78 -9.78 15.97
C GLY A 12 7.44 -10.27 16.52
N TYR A 13 7.23 -11.56 16.44
CA TYR A 13 6.03 -12.24 16.95
C TYR A 13 6.45 -13.32 17.97
N GLY A 14 5.96 -13.21 19.19
CA GLY A 14 6.40 -14.07 20.29
C GLY A 14 7.92 -13.94 20.51
N GLU A 15 8.66 -15.05 20.42
CA GLU A 15 10.12 -15.06 20.54
C GLU A 15 10.85 -14.91 19.19
N HIS A 16 10.12 -14.93 18.07
CA HIS A 16 10.69 -14.82 16.73
C HIS A 16 10.95 -13.36 16.36
N VAL A 17 12.22 -12.99 16.28
CA VAL A 17 12.67 -11.67 15.82
C VAL A 17 12.53 -11.57 14.32
N LEU A 18 11.78 -10.61 13.84
CA LEU A 18 11.58 -10.33 12.41
C LEU A 18 12.46 -9.17 11.94
N PHE A 19 12.51 -8.09 12.69
CA PHE A 19 13.36 -6.93 12.43
C PHE A 19 14.29 -6.70 13.63
N SER A 20 15.55 -6.35 13.35
CA SER A 20 16.54 -5.97 14.35
C SER A 20 17.26 -4.70 13.88
N GLY A 21 16.89 -3.55 14.45
CA GLY A 21 17.49 -2.25 14.11
C GLY A 21 17.16 -1.77 12.68
N LEU A 22 15.96 -2.08 12.15
CA LEU A 22 15.56 -1.66 10.80
C LEU A 22 15.36 -0.16 10.75
N SER A 23 16.09 0.51 9.84
CA SER A 23 15.90 1.92 9.51
C SER A 23 15.56 2.05 8.02
N ILE A 24 14.44 2.74 7.71
CA ILE A 24 13.94 2.93 6.35
C ILE A 24 13.11 4.22 6.27
N GLU A 25 13.19 4.91 5.14
CA GLU A 25 12.43 6.13 4.89
C GLU A 25 11.65 6.02 3.57
N PHE A 26 10.42 6.54 3.56
CA PHE A 26 9.63 6.65 2.33
C PHE A 26 9.44 8.12 1.98
N ALA A 27 9.81 8.49 0.77
CA ALA A 27 9.75 9.85 0.28
C ALA A 27 8.31 10.33 0.11
N ARG A 28 8.08 11.62 0.40
CA ARG A 28 6.76 12.24 0.23
C ARG A 28 6.39 12.38 -1.24
N GLY A 29 5.11 12.08 -1.58
CA GLY A 29 4.56 12.26 -2.91
C GLY A 29 5.15 11.30 -3.95
N LYS A 30 5.59 10.12 -3.52
CA LYS A 30 6.07 9.05 -4.38
C LYS A 30 5.24 7.79 -4.24
N VAL A 31 5.26 6.96 -5.26
CA VAL A 31 4.84 5.56 -5.22
C VAL A 31 6.08 4.73 -4.92
N THR A 32 6.08 4.04 -3.77
CA THR A 32 7.17 3.13 -3.39
C THR A 32 6.63 1.70 -3.27
N SER A 33 7.19 0.78 -4.02
CA SER A 33 6.89 -0.65 -3.87
C SER A 33 7.88 -1.33 -2.93
N ILE A 34 7.36 -2.15 -2.03
CA ILE A 34 8.12 -3.04 -1.17
C ILE A 34 8.04 -4.44 -1.78
N ILE A 35 9.19 -4.99 -2.18
CA ILE A 35 9.32 -6.33 -2.73
C ILE A 35 10.27 -7.19 -1.91
N GLY A 36 10.13 -8.49 -2.02
CA GLY A 36 10.97 -9.47 -1.31
C GLY A 36 10.28 -10.82 -1.17
N PRO A 37 11.00 -11.88 -0.82
CA PRO A 37 10.44 -13.21 -0.61
C PRO A 37 9.31 -13.24 0.43
N ASN A 38 8.49 -14.30 0.39
CA ASN A 38 7.46 -14.49 1.39
C ASN A 38 8.08 -14.67 2.79
N GLY A 39 7.45 -14.07 3.79
CA GLY A 39 7.91 -14.14 5.17
C GLY A 39 9.03 -13.16 5.54
N CYS A 40 9.57 -12.35 4.61
CA CYS A 40 10.65 -11.40 4.92
C CYS A 40 10.19 -10.16 5.72
N GLY A 41 8.89 -10.01 6.00
CA GLY A 41 8.38 -8.96 6.89
C GLY A 41 7.62 -7.81 6.23
N LYS A 42 7.35 -7.82 4.92
CA LYS A 42 6.70 -6.72 4.18
C LYS A 42 5.38 -6.26 4.81
N SER A 43 4.44 -7.18 5.03
CA SER A 43 3.15 -6.86 5.67
C SER A 43 3.32 -6.40 7.12
N SER A 44 4.32 -6.94 7.84
CA SER A 44 4.64 -6.52 9.21
C SER A 44 5.19 -5.10 9.24
N LEU A 45 5.97 -4.70 8.23
CA LEU A 45 6.43 -3.33 8.05
C LEU A 45 5.24 -2.37 7.88
N LEU A 46 4.25 -2.70 7.02
CA LEU A 46 3.05 -1.88 6.88
C LEU A 46 2.20 -1.84 8.17
N LYS A 47 2.13 -2.94 8.92
CA LYS A 47 1.45 -2.98 10.23
C LYS A 47 2.13 -2.09 11.27
N LEU A 48 3.45 -1.99 11.26
CA LEU A 48 4.21 -1.06 12.11
C LEU A 48 3.94 0.40 11.70
N VAL A 49 4.02 0.71 10.40
CA VAL A 49 3.74 2.05 9.86
C VAL A 49 2.32 2.49 10.17
N SER A 50 1.34 1.59 10.08
CA SER A 50 -0.07 1.89 10.39
C SER A 50 -0.36 1.95 11.89
N GLY A 51 0.58 1.53 12.74
CA GLY A 51 0.39 1.46 14.20
C GLY A 51 -0.56 0.35 14.66
N ILE A 52 -0.82 -0.65 13.81
CA ILE A 52 -1.49 -1.90 14.19
C ILE A 52 -0.57 -2.70 15.10
N CYS A 53 0.73 -2.77 14.73
CA CYS A 53 1.76 -3.35 15.59
C CYS A 53 2.60 -2.22 16.21
N LYS A 54 3.15 -2.49 17.39
CA LYS A 54 4.09 -1.60 18.07
C LYS A 54 5.49 -2.20 17.97
N PRO A 55 6.52 -1.40 17.65
CA PRO A 55 7.89 -1.88 17.72
C PRO A 55 8.28 -2.21 19.16
N TRP A 56 9.19 -3.16 19.36
CA TRP A 56 9.81 -3.43 20.65
C TRP A 56 10.81 -2.34 21.01
N GLU A 57 11.57 -1.89 19.99
CA GLU A 57 12.53 -0.80 20.10
C GLU A 57 12.45 0.08 18.85
N GLY A 58 13.01 1.29 18.95
CA GLY A 58 13.02 2.26 17.87
C GLY A 58 11.73 3.07 17.78
N THR A 59 11.59 3.83 16.70
CA THR A 59 10.46 4.73 16.48
C THR A 59 9.92 4.65 15.06
N VAL A 60 8.60 4.85 14.90
CA VAL A 60 7.92 4.95 13.61
C VAL A 60 7.21 6.29 13.55
N ARG A 61 7.56 7.10 12.54
CA ARG A 61 6.94 8.41 12.32
C ARG A 61 6.25 8.48 10.98
N VAL A 62 5.08 9.10 10.95
CA VAL A 62 4.33 9.41 9.72
C VAL A 62 4.05 10.91 9.71
N LEU A 63 4.50 11.59 8.66
CA LEU A 63 4.40 13.06 8.51
C LEU A 63 4.93 13.82 9.75
N GLY A 64 6.03 13.31 10.34
CA GLY A 64 6.66 13.85 11.53
C GLY A 64 6.01 13.47 12.87
N HIS A 65 4.83 12.84 12.87
CA HIS A 65 4.14 12.39 14.08
C HIS A 65 4.58 10.97 14.47
N ASP A 66 4.91 10.76 15.72
CA ASP A 66 5.14 9.41 16.25
C ASP A 66 3.82 8.64 16.28
N VAL A 67 3.79 7.53 15.52
CA VAL A 67 2.59 6.68 15.36
C VAL A 67 2.12 6.10 16.69
N ALA A 68 3.04 5.78 17.60
CA ALA A 68 2.72 5.22 18.91
C ALA A 68 2.03 6.22 19.85
N ALA A 69 2.27 7.52 19.64
CA ALA A 69 1.67 8.60 20.45
C ALA A 69 0.28 9.00 19.96
N LEU A 70 -0.10 8.62 18.73
CA LEU A 70 -1.38 9.00 18.14
C LEU A 70 -2.52 8.09 18.58
N SER A 71 -3.71 8.66 18.78
CA SER A 71 -4.95 7.88 18.88
C SER A 71 -5.26 7.16 17.57
N SER A 72 -6.06 6.11 17.61
CA SER A 72 -6.49 5.38 16.40
C SER A 72 -7.15 6.33 15.38
N LYS A 73 -7.99 7.27 15.83
CA LYS A 73 -8.61 8.28 14.97
C LYS A 73 -7.58 9.27 14.40
N GLY A 74 -6.57 9.66 15.18
CA GLY A 74 -5.47 10.51 14.72
C GLY A 74 -4.66 9.84 13.62
N ARG A 75 -4.31 8.55 13.79
CA ARG A 75 -3.62 7.76 12.76
C ARG A 75 -4.45 7.65 11.48
N ALA A 76 -5.76 7.28 11.62
CA ALA A 76 -6.64 7.11 10.48
C ALA A 76 -6.93 8.40 9.69
N ARG A 77 -6.53 9.58 10.17
CA ARG A 77 -6.54 10.84 9.42
C ARG A 77 -5.23 11.13 8.69
N LEU A 78 -4.15 10.47 9.07
CA LEU A 78 -2.84 10.63 8.44
C LEU A 78 -2.57 9.57 7.39
N LEU A 79 -3.05 8.35 7.62
CA LEU A 79 -2.82 7.23 6.73
C LEU A 79 -4.02 6.30 6.66
N SER A 80 -4.18 5.67 5.50
CA SER A 80 -5.09 4.56 5.27
C SER A 80 -4.32 3.31 4.91
N LEU A 81 -4.87 2.14 5.22
CA LEU A 81 -4.28 0.83 4.93
C LEU A 81 -5.33 -0.09 4.32
N LEU A 82 -5.03 -0.60 3.12
CA LEU A 82 -5.67 -1.79 2.58
C LEU A 82 -4.88 -3.00 3.07
N ALA A 83 -5.48 -3.82 3.93
CA ALA A 83 -4.88 -5.06 4.39
C ALA A 83 -5.05 -6.17 3.31
N GLN A 84 -4.31 -7.28 3.45
CA GLN A 84 -4.28 -8.36 2.46
C GLN A 84 -5.62 -9.12 2.36
N GLU A 85 -6.27 -9.40 3.49
CA GLU A 85 -7.50 -10.19 3.53
C GLU A 85 -8.71 -9.34 3.93
N HIS A 86 -9.80 -9.50 3.17
CA HIS A 86 -11.06 -8.83 3.45
C HIS A 86 -12.24 -9.79 3.29
N ALA A 87 -12.97 -10.02 4.36
CA ALA A 87 -14.28 -10.64 4.28
C ALA A 87 -15.30 -9.65 3.70
N ALA A 88 -16.14 -10.10 2.77
CA ALA A 88 -17.22 -9.27 2.25
C ALA A 88 -18.27 -9.03 3.35
N PRO A 89 -18.49 -7.79 3.81
CA PRO A 89 -19.49 -7.51 4.83
C PRO A 89 -20.91 -7.55 4.23
N PRO A 90 -21.94 -7.82 5.05
CA PRO A 90 -23.34 -7.85 4.59
C PRO A 90 -23.90 -6.43 4.43
N MET A 91 -23.33 -5.66 3.51
CA MET A 91 -23.73 -4.27 3.19
C MET A 91 -23.53 -3.98 1.71
N SER A 92 -24.11 -2.88 1.21
CA SER A 92 -23.88 -2.45 -0.16
C SER A 92 -22.46 -1.92 -0.37
N VAL A 93 -22.02 -1.86 -1.63
CA VAL A 93 -20.72 -1.28 -2.00
C VAL A 93 -20.62 0.17 -1.51
N ARG A 94 -21.67 0.97 -1.69
CA ARG A 94 -21.73 2.35 -1.20
C ARG A 94 -21.55 2.41 0.32
N GLN A 95 -22.25 1.57 1.06
CA GLN A 95 -22.09 1.50 2.53
C GLN A 95 -20.67 1.13 2.94
N LEU A 96 -20.04 0.16 2.25
CA LEU A 96 -18.65 -0.22 2.48
C LEU A 96 -17.72 0.97 2.25
N VAL A 97 -17.85 1.67 1.12
CA VAL A 97 -17.00 2.82 0.80
C VAL A 97 -17.23 3.96 1.79
N THR A 98 -18.45 4.15 2.25
CA THR A 98 -18.80 5.13 3.30
C THR A 98 -18.07 4.88 4.61
N CYS A 99 -17.74 3.63 4.95
CA CYS A 99 -16.95 3.32 6.15
C CYS A 99 -15.57 4.03 6.16
N GLY A 100 -15.02 4.34 4.99
CA GLY A 100 -13.79 5.13 4.86
C GLY A 100 -13.90 6.52 5.48
N ARG A 101 -15.12 7.08 5.65
CA ARG A 101 -15.33 8.42 6.21
C ARG A 101 -15.37 8.47 7.73
N TYR A 102 -15.51 7.32 8.44
CA TYR A 102 -15.61 7.29 9.90
C TYR A 102 -14.48 8.00 10.67
N PRO A 103 -13.22 8.03 10.23
CA PRO A 103 -12.20 8.80 10.91
C PRO A 103 -12.44 10.31 10.93
N HIS A 104 -13.18 10.85 9.97
CA HIS A 104 -13.48 12.28 9.87
C HIS A 104 -14.63 12.68 10.80
N HIS A 105 -15.59 11.77 11.02
CA HIS A 105 -16.74 11.96 11.90
C HIS A 105 -16.67 11.04 13.12
N GLY A 106 -17.53 11.27 14.11
CA GLY A 106 -17.76 10.29 15.16
C GLY A 106 -18.73 9.21 14.63
N MET A 107 -18.75 8.03 15.23
CA MET A 107 -19.67 6.94 14.86
C MET A 107 -21.16 7.33 14.85
N LEU A 108 -21.53 8.42 15.51
CA LEU A 108 -22.92 8.94 15.61
C LEU A 108 -23.13 10.28 14.88
N ALA A 109 -22.09 10.82 14.23
CA ALA A 109 -22.23 12.07 13.49
C ALA A 109 -22.81 11.78 12.09
N ALA A 110 -23.74 12.62 11.65
CA ALA A 110 -24.25 12.56 10.29
C ALA A 110 -23.13 12.93 9.30
N MET A 111 -23.12 12.27 8.15
CA MET A 111 -22.25 12.63 7.03
C MET A 111 -22.67 13.97 6.45
N ASP A 112 -21.71 14.78 6.07
CA ASP A 112 -21.93 16.03 5.36
C ASP A 112 -21.82 15.86 3.83
N ALA A 113 -22.05 16.95 3.09
CA ALA A 113 -21.98 16.94 1.62
C ALA A 113 -20.59 16.54 1.11
N ALA A 114 -19.51 16.96 1.80
CA ALA A 114 -18.14 16.65 1.41
C ALA A 114 -17.83 15.15 1.56
N ASP A 115 -18.44 14.49 2.54
CA ASP A 115 -18.31 13.05 2.71
C ASP A 115 -18.98 12.28 1.58
N TYR A 116 -20.20 12.67 1.21
CA TYR A 116 -20.90 12.07 0.07
C TYR A 116 -20.11 12.27 -1.23
N GLU A 117 -19.57 13.45 -1.46
CA GLU A 117 -18.72 13.70 -2.62
C GLU A 117 -17.45 12.85 -2.62
N ALA A 118 -16.80 12.65 -1.46
CA ALA A 118 -15.63 11.80 -1.35
C ALA A 118 -15.95 10.33 -1.67
N VAL A 119 -17.12 9.84 -1.22
CA VAL A 119 -17.60 8.49 -1.53
C VAL A 119 -17.87 8.35 -3.03
N GLU A 120 -18.58 9.31 -3.66
CA GLU A 120 -18.86 9.26 -5.09
C GLU A 120 -17.58 9.32 -5.93
N ARG A 121 -16.62 10.19 -5.59
CA ARG A 121 -15.32 10.23 -6.27
C ARG A 121 -14.58 8.89 -6.15
N ALA A 122 -14.57 8.28 -4.98
CA ALA A 122 -13.91 6.99 -4.77
C ALA A 122 -14.58 5.85 -5.56
N LEU A 123 -15.91 5.81 -5.60
CA LEU A 123 -16.68 4.86 -6.41
C LEU A 123 -16.38 5.02 -7.91
N ALA A 124 -16.34 6.26 -8.40
CA ALA A 124 -16.05 6.57 -9.79
C ALA A 124 -14.62 6.18 -10.16
N ALA A 125 -13.61 6.55 -9.34
CA ALA A 125 -12.20 6.22 -9.55
C ALA A 125 -11.94 4.71 -9.63
N CYS A 126 -12.76 3.89 -8.92
CA CYS A 126 -12.65 2.43 -8.95
C CYS A 126 -13.61 1.76 -9.97
N GLY A 127 -14.34 2.53 -10.80
CA GLY A 127 -15.28 2.01 -11.79
C GLY A 127 -16.47 1.26 -11.16
N LEU A 128 -16.93 1.68 -9.97
CA LEU A 128 -17.96 1.01 -9.18
C LEU A 128 -19.29 1.76 -9.10
N SER A 129 -19.43 2.91 -9.78
CA SER A 129 -20.63 3.73 -9.70
C SER A 129 -21.92 2.95 -10.01
N ASN A 130 -21.88 2.08 -11.02
CA ASN A 130 -23.02 1.24 -11.44
C ASN A 130 -23.27 0.04 -10.49
N LEU A 131 -22.37 -0.24 -9.57
CA LEU A 131 -22.44 -1.33 -8.60
C LEU A 131 -22.65 -0.83 -7.16
N ALA A 132 -22.81 0.49 -6.98
CA ALA A 132 -22.81 1.13 -5.66
C ALA A 132 -23.89 0.55 -4.71
N GLU A 133 -25.07 0.23 -5.21
CA GLU A 133 -26.17 -0.32 -4.42
C GLU A 133 -26.16 -1.85 -4.32
N ARG A 134 -25.24 -2.53 -5.03
CA ARG A 134 -25.13 -3.99 -5.01
C ARG A 134 -24.56 -4.46 -3.68
N PRO A 135 -25.02 -5.59 -3.12
CA PRO A 135 -24.39 -6.22 -1.95
C PRO A 135 -22.93 -6.56 -2.23
N ALA A 136 -22.01 -6.17 -1.34
CA ALA A 136 -20.57 -6.43 -1.50
C ALA A 136 -20.24 -7.94 -1.57
N ALA A 137 -21.06 -8.78 -0.96
CA ALA A 137 -20.94 -10.24 -1.01
C ALA A 137 -21.20 -10.85 -2.41
N GLU A 138 -21.93 -10.15 -3.28
CA GLU A 138 -22.26 -10.59 -4.63
C GLU A 138 -21.22 -10.16 -5.68
N LEU A 139 -20.20 -9.43 -5.28
CA LEU A 139 -19.14 -8.96 -6.17
C LEU A 139 -18.18 -10.11 -6.53
N SER A 140 -17.65 -10.09 -7.76
CA SER A 140 -16.49 -10.90 -8.10
C SER A 140 -15.28 -10.53 -7.24
N GLY A 141 -14.25 -11.39 -7.17
CA GLY A 141 -13.03 -11.11 -6.41
C GLY A 141 -12.41 -9.76 -6.76
N GLY A 142 -12.25 -9.46 -8.05
CA GLY A 142 -11.69 -8.19 -8.52
C GLY A 142 -12.59 -6.98 -8.23
N GLN A 143 -13.92 -7.13 -8.39
CA GLN A 143 -14.86 -6.05 -8.02
C GLN A 143 -14.83 -5.77 -6.51
N ARG A 144 -14.74 -6.81 -5.70
CA ARG A 144 -14.63 -6.70 -4.25
C ARG A 144 -13.33 -6.01 -3.84
N GLN A 145 -12.20 -6.39 -4.44
CA GLN A 145 -10.92 -5.71 -4.20
C GLN A 145 -11.02 -4.22 -4.51
N ARG A 146 -11.57 -3.85 -5.67
CA ARG A 146 -11.81 -2.44 -6.03
C ARG A 146 -12.72 -1.72 -5.04
N ALA A 147 -13.73 -2.40 -4.46
CA ALA A 147 -14.60 -1.80 -3.46
C ALA A 147 -13.85 -1.47 -2.15
N PHE A 148 -12.94 -2.34 -1.70
CA PHE A 148 -12.08 -2.04 -0.56
C PHE A 148 -11.05 -0.94 -0.88
N ILE A 149 -10.49 -0.92 -2.09
CA ILE A 149 -9.64 0.19 -2.54
C ILE A 149 -10.46 1.50 -2.50
N ALA A 150 -11.68 1.52 -3.02
CA ALA A 150 -12.56 2.70 -2.96
C ALA A 150 -12.82 3.16 -1.52
N MET A 151 -13.01 2.24 -0.56
CA MET A 151 -13.13 2.56 0.87
C MET A 151 -11.87 3.27 1.39
N VAL A 152 -10.68 2.77 1.05
CA VAL A 152 -9.40 3.38 1.42
C VAL A 152 -9.24 4.77 0.78
N LEU A 153 -9.66 4.94 -0.49
CA LEU A 153 -9.65 6.24 -1.16
C LEU A 153 -10.61 7.25 -0.53
N ALA A 154 -11.82 6.80 -0.17
CA ALA A 154 -12.81 7.64 0.50
C ALA A 154 -12.32 8.16 1.86
N GLN A 155 -11.39 7.47 2.51
CA GLN A 155 -10.75 7.94 3.75
C GLN A 155 -9.93 9.21 3.55
N ASP A 156 -9.49 9.48 2.32
CA ASP A 156 -8.83 10.72 1.86
C ASP A 156 -7.64 11.17 2.73
N THR A 157 -6.71 10.24 2.95
CA THR A 157 -5.50 10.48 3.73
C THR A 157 -4.32 10.90 2.85
N PRO A 158 -3.34 11.67 3.38
CA PRO A 158 -2.12 12.02 2.65
C PRO A 158 -1.17 10.84 2.40
N VAL A 159 -1.27 9.77 3.20
CA VAL A 159 -0.48 8.52 3.03
C VAL A 159 -1.43 7.36 2.81
N VAL A 160 -1.16 6.55 1.80
CA VAL A 160 -1.94 5.35 1.46
C VAL A 160 -1.03 4.14 1.44
N LEU A 161 -1.39 3.13 2.22
CA LEU A 161 -0.66 1.87 2.32
C LEU A 161 -1.48 0.75 1.68
N PHE A 162 -0.85 -0.06 0.83
CA PHE A 162 -1.47 -1.21 0.20
C PHE A 162 -0.69 -2.49 0.52
N ASP A 163 -1.34 -3.46 1.14
CA ASP A 163 -0.77 -4.79 1.39
C ASP A 163 -1.31 -5.77 0.34
N GLU A 164 -0.52 -6.03 -0.70
CA GLU A 164 -0.82 -6.92 -1.82
C GLU A 164 -2.13 -6.56 -2.58
N PRO A 165 -2.29 -5.33 -3.07
CA PRO A 165 -3.55 -4.88 -3.68
C PRO A 165 -3.89 -5.60 -5.00
N THR A 166 -2.92 -6.25 -5.63
CA THR A 166 -3.07 -6.98 -6.90
C THR A 166 -3.31 -8.47 -6.73
N SER A 167 -3.32 -9.00 -5.49
CA SER A 167 -3.55 -10.42 -5.25
C SER A 167 -4.96 -10.84 -5.68
N PHE A 168 -5.08 -12.02 -6.30
CA PHE A 168 -6.33 -12.60 -6.80
C PHE A 168 -7.02 -11.82 -7.92
N LEU A 169 -6.33 -10.87 -8.56
CA LEU A 169 -6.82 -10.13 -9.71
C LEU A 169 -6.34 -10.78 -11.02
N ASP A 170 -7.13 -10.60 -12.09
CA ASP A 170 -6.65 -10.87 -13.44
C ASP A 170 -5.64 -9.78 -13.88
N VAL A 171 -4.96 -10.05 -14.99
CA VAL A 171 -3.89 -9.18 -15.51
C VAL A 171 -4.39 -7.76 -15.74
N SER A 172 -5.56 -7.57 -16.35
CA SER A 172 -6.12 -6.25 -16.62
C SER A 172 -6.40 -5.48 -15.33
N ALA A 173 -7.01 -6.14 -14.35
CA ALA A 173 -7.32 -5.52 -13.06
C ALA A 173 -6.05 -5.18 -12.25
N CYS A 174 -4.96 -5.96 -12.40
CA CYS A 174 -3.66 -5.60 -11.80
C CYS A 174 -3.15 -4.26 -12.37
N TYR A 175 -3.18 -4.09 -13.70
CA TYR A 175 -2.79 -2.83 -14.33
C TYR A 175 -3.69 -1.66 -13.87
N ASP A 176 -5.02 -1.86 -13.80
CA ASP A 176 -5.95 -0.83 -13.30
C ASP A 176 -5.57 -0.34 -11.89
N VAL A 177 -5.20 -1.28 -11.00
CA VAL A 177 -4.76 -0.94 -9.63
C VAL A 177 -3.43 -0.17 -9.65
N MET A 178 -2.48 -0.57 -10.47
CA MET A 178 -1.19 0.13 -10.57
C MET A 178 -1.35 1.54 -11.14
N GLU A 179 -2.18 1.73 -12.16
CA GLU A 179 -2.49 3.05 -12.70
C GLU A 179 -3.22 3.92 -11.66
N LEU A 180 -4.15 3.34 -10.88
CA LEU A 180 -4.80 4.04 -9.79
C LEU A 180 -3.78 4.52 -8.74
N MET A 181 -2.81 3.70 -8.36
CA MET A 181 -1.74 4.11 -7.43
C MET A 181 -0.92 5.28 -7.99
N ARG A 182 -0.64 5.30 -9.30
CA ARG A 182 0.01 6.44 -9.96
C ARG A 182 -0.85 7.69 -9.93
N SER A 183 -2.14 7.59 -10.26
CA SER A 183 -3.05 8.75 -10.23
C SER A 183 -3.16 9.37 -8.84
N LEU A 184 -3.15 8.55 -7.78
CA LEU A 184 -3.12 9.04 -6.39
C LEU A 184 -1.92 9.96 -6.11
N LYS A 185 -0.77 9.64 -6.67
CA LYS A 185 0.42 10.50 -6.58
C LYS A 185 0.29 11.71 -7.51
N GLU A 186 -0.02 11.50 -8.79
CA GLU A 186 0.08 12.52 -9.82
C GLU A 186 -1.03 13.58 -9.72
N GLU A 187 -2.26 13.15 -9.45
CA GLU A 187 -3.43 14.03 -9.40
C GLU A 187 -3.74 14.54 -7.99
N HIS A 188 -3.36 13.76 -6.96
CA HIS A 188 -3.74 14.06 -5.57
C HIS A 188 -2.54 14.31 -4.65
N GLY A 189 -1.30 14.21 -5.14
CA GLY A 189 -0.08 14.47 -4.37
C GLY A 189 0.12 13.53 -3.17
N LYS A 190 -0.54 12.36 -3.17
CA LYS A 190 -0.47 11.40 -2.07
C LYS A 190 0.86 10.66 -2.07
N THR A 191 1.27 10.18 -0.89
CA THR A 191 2.36 9.21 -0.75
C THR A 191 1.76 7.82 -0.74
N VAL A 192 2.23 6.96 -1.61
CA VAL A 192 1.74 5.59 -1.75
C VAL A 192 2.87 4.61 -1.42
N VAL A 193 2.63 3.68 -0.50
CA VAL A 193 3.55 2.57 -0.21
C VAL A 193 2.79 1.26 -0.38
N ALA A 194 3.28 0.37 -1.24
CA ALA A 194 2.59 -0.87 -1.56
C ALA A 194 3.52 -2.08 -1.47
N VAL A 195 3.04 -3.16 -0.88
CA VAL A 195 3.65 -4.49 -1.04
C VAL A 195 3.16 -5.08 -2.34
N ILE A 196 4.08 -5.36 -3.26
CA ILE A 196 3.78 -5.90 -4.59
C ILE A 196 4.53 -7.22 -4.78
N HIS A 197 3.84 -8.25 -5.27
CA HIS A 197 4.45 -9.56 -5.54
C HIS A 197 5.06 -9.66 -6.93
N ASP A 198 4.41 -9.05 -7.92
CA ASP A 198 4.90 -9.02 -9.29
C ASP A 198 6.04 -8.00 -9.41
N ILE A 199 7.25 -8.53 -9.66
CA ILE A 199 8.47 -7.72 -9.71
C ILE A 199 8.44 -6.76 -10.90
N ASP A 200 7.97 -7.19 -12.09
CA ASP A 200 7.88 -6.32 -13.27
C ASP A 200 6.91 -5.16 -13.02
N LEU A 201 5.73 -5.43 -12.46
CA LEU A 201 4.79 -4.38 -12.08
C LEU A 201 5.39 -3.42 -11.04
N ALA A 202 6.06 -3.92 -10.01
CA ALA A 202 6.70 -3.10 -9.00
C ALA A 202 7.76 -2.17 -9.61
N LEU A 203 8.65 -2.72 -10.47
CA LEU A 203 9.71 -1.96 -11.10
C LEU A 203 9.20 -0.96 -12.15
N ARG A 204 8.09 -1.24 -12.84
CA ARG A 204 7.52 -0.37 -13.87
C ARG A 204 6.70 0.79 -13.33
N TYR A 205 6.00 0.59 -12.23
CA TYR A 205 4.99 1.53 -11.74
C TYR A 205 5.43 2.35 -10.55
N SER A 206 6.62 2.07 -9.97
CA SER A 206 7.10 2.77 -8.79
C SER A 206 8.14 3.83 -9.12
N ASP A 207 8.13 4.91 -8.34
CA ASP A 207 9.22 5.90 -8.34
C ASP A 207 10.44 5.36 -7.57
N GLU A 208 10.18 4.56 -6.52
CA GLU A 208 11.19 3.90 -5.70
C GLU A 208 10.78 2.46 -5.39
N VAL A 209 11.78 1.61 -5.21
CA VAL A 209 11.59 0.21 -4.79
C VAL A 209 12.44 -0.06 -3.58
N CYS A 210 11.83 -0.69 -2.56
CA CYS A 210 12.50 -1.22 -1.39
C CYS A 210 12.58 -2.74 -1.52
N VAL A 211 13.78 -3.28 -1.61
CA VAL A 211 14.04 -4.72 -1.69
C VAL A 211 14.36 -5.25 -0.30
N MET A 212 13.55 -6.18 0.19
CA MET A 212 13.70 -6.77 1.52
C MET A 212 13.98 -8.26 1.45
N ARG A 213 14.83 -8.75 2.38
CA ARG A 213 15.09 -10.18 2.59
C ARG A 213 15.40 -10.41 4.06
N ASP A 214 14.85 -11.48 4.65
CA ASP A 214 15.13 -11.93 6.03
C ASP A 214 15.09 -10.78 7.07
N GLY A 215 14.05 -9.93 6.99
CA GLY A 215 13.87 -8.80 7.91
C GLY A 215 14.79 -7.61 7.69
N LYS A 216 15.59 -7.60 6.63
CA LYS A 216 16.55 -6.55 6.31
C LYS A 216 16.18 -5.83 5.02
N LEU A 217 16.51 -4.54 4.95
CA LEU A 217 16.53 -3.77 3.71
C LEU A 217 17.85 -4.10 2.99
N LEU A 218 17.77 -4.65 1.76
CA LEU A 218 18.92 -4.90 0.91
C LEU A 218 19.29 -3.66 0.09
N ALA A 219 18.29 -3.02 -0.53
CA ALA A 219 18.45 -1.78 -1.28
C ALA A 219 17.15 -0.99 -1.31
N GLN A 220 17.28 0.33 -1.51
CA GLN A 220 16.18 1.24 -1.77
C GLN A 220 16.64 2.31 -2.77
N GLY A 221 15.89 2.50 -3.84
CA GLY A 221 16.23 3.46 -4.87
C GLY A 221 15.26 3.40 -6.05
N THR A 222 15.63 4.05 -7.15
CA THR A 222 14.84 3.99 -8.38
C THR A 222 14.96 2.61 -9.03
N PRO A 223 13.92 2.15 -9.75
CA PRO A 223 13.90 0.82 -10.39
C PRO A 223 15.08 0.53 -11.34
N GLN A 224 15.70 1.56 -11.91
CA GLN A 224 16.80 1.43 -12.87
C GLN A 224 18.18 1.42 -12.21
N GLU A 225 18.29 1.70 -10.92
CA GLU A 225 19.57 1.69 -10.22
C GLU A 225 20.16 0.27 -10.15
N ALA A 226 21.44 0.16 -10.50
CA ALA A 226 22.12 -1.13 -10.52
C ALA A 226 22.11 -1.83 -9.15
N GLU A 227 22.15 -1.07 -8.06
CA GLU A 227 22.10 -1.59 -6.69
C GLU A 227 20.72 -2.22 -6.40
N VAL A 228 19.61 -1.59 -6.85
CA VAL A 228 18.26 -2.11 -6.71
C VAL A 228 18.11 -3.39 -7.52
N LEU A 229 18.55 -3.41 -8.79
CA LEU A 229 18.47 -4.60 -9.63
C LEU A 229 19.29 -5.76 -9.07
N ALA A 230 20.51 -5.49 -8.59
CA ALA A 230 21.35 -6.50 -7.93
C ALA A 230 20.70 -7.05 -6.64
N ALA A 231 20.04 -6.19 -5.86
CA ALA A 231 19.30 -6.62 -4.67
C ALA A 231 18.09 -7.50 -5.04
N VAL A 232 17.37 -7.20 -6.14
CA VAL A 232 16.29 -8.05 -6.65
C VAL A 232 16.84 -9.41 -7.06
N GLU A 233 17.94 -9.45 -7.80
CA GLU A 233 18.60 -10.69 -8.19
C GLU A 233 19.00 -11.56 -6.99
N ASP A 234 19.56 -10.93 -5.94
CA ASP A 234 19.92 -11.63 -4.71
C ASP A 234 18.69 -12.10 -3.93
N ALA A 235 17.69 -11.23 -3.76
CA ALA A 235 16.52 -11.55 -2.95
C ALA A 235 15.69 -12.72 -3.51
N PHE A 236 15.61 -12.85 -4.83
CA PHE A 236 14.73 -13.81 -5.52
C PHE A 236 15.46 -14.94 -6.23
N ASP A 237 16.79 -14.97 -6.20
CA ASP A 237 17.65 -15.94 -6.93
C ASP A 237 17.31 -15.97 -8.44
N VAL A 238 17.26 -14.79 -9.04
CA VAL A 238 16.96 -14.58 -10.47
C VAL A 238 18.02 -13.69 -11.11
N ARG A 239 17.97 -13.58 -12.43
CA ARG A 239 18.64 -12.50 -13.18
C ARG A 239 17.58 -11.52 -13.67
N VAL A 240 17.89 -10.24 -13.61
CA VAL A 240 17.00 -9.16 -14.08
C VAL A 240 17.63 -8.48 -15.28
N GLU A 241 16.90 -8.40 -16.37
CA GLU A 241 17.29 -7.68 -17.58
C GLU A 241 16.31 -6.53 -17.81
N LEU A 242 16.84 -5.31 -17.88
CA LEU A 242 16.06 -4.12 -18.23
C LEU A 242 15.92 -4.05 -19.76
N LEU A 243 14.69 -4.11 -20.22
CA LEU A 243 14.33 -4.00 -21.64
C LEU A 243 13.75 -2.64 -21.93
N HIS A 244 14.30 -1.93 -22.93
CA HIS A 244 13.81 -0.65 -23.38
C HIS A 244 12.87 -0.87 -24.57
N GLY A 245 11.59 -0.54 -24.42
CA GLY A 245 10.58 -0.65 -25.46
C GLY A 245 9.93 0.67 -25.80
N GLU A 246 9.19 0.73 -26.90
CA GLU A 246 8.44 1.92 -27.32
C GLU A 246 7.37 2.36 -26.29
N LEU A 247 6.85 1.42 -25.51
CA LEU A 247 5.85 1.67 -24.47
C LEU A 247 6.46 1.92 -23.08
N GLY A 248 7.78 2.05 -22.99
CA GLY A 248 8.54 2.24 -21.76
C GLY A 248 9.42 1.05 -21.39
N ASN A 249 9.95 1.09 -20.18
CA ASN A 249 10.79 0.02 -19.65
C ASN A 249 9.96 -1.19 -19.20
N SER A 250 10.50 -2.39 -19.39
CA SER A 250 10.01 -3.64 -18.80
C SER A 250 11.20 -4.44 -18.28
N TYR A 251 10.93 -5.41 -17.42
CA TYR A 251 11.98 -6.18 -16.76
C TYR A 251 11.74 -7.67 -17.00
N ALA A 252 12.68 -8.31 -17.70
CA ALA A 252 12.67 -9.74 -17.88
C ALA A 252 13.36 -10.43 -16.72
N LEU A 253 12.74 -11.48 -16.19
CA LEU A 253 13.24 -12.26 -15.06
C LEU A 253 13.58 -13.67 -15.53
N TRP A 254 14.80 -14.11 -15.23
CA TRP A 254 15.31 -15.42 -15.57
C TRP A 254 15.76 -16.15 -14.31
N ARG A 255 15.42 -17.42 -14.20
CA ARG A 255 15.96 -18.24 -13.10
C ARG A 255 17.47 -18.38 -13.26
N ARG A 256 18.21 -18.23 -12.13
CA ARG A 256 19.66 -18.54 -12.06
C ARG A 256 19.93 -20.02 -12.18
#